data_e84dda91fdeca89fc58b1bcc9cbf2330
#
_entry.id   e84dda91fdeca89fc58b1bcc9cbf2330
#
_cell.length_a   1.000
_cell.length_b   1.000
_cell.length_c   1.000
_cell.angle_alpha   90.00
_cell.angle_beta   90.00
_cell.angle_gamma   90.00
#
_symmetry.space_group_name_H-M   'P 1'
#
loop_
_entity.id
_entity.type
_entity.pdbx_description
1 polymer ?
#
loop_
_entity_poly.entity_id
_entity_poly.type
_entity_poly.pdbx_seq_one_letter_code
_entity_poly.pdbx_strand_id
1 'polypeptide(L)'
;MLILQTVRRRFLLAMAALAVTLPAIAADQTDDEVDFFRAVQVDYVAGVKKVLARGLNPNVRDPSGETGLILAMRHEAVNVATLLMDQPGIDLEAKAPNGNTALMMAAFRQNKPVVLDMIKRGAHVNQQGWTALHYAAAAGSVEITNILLEQHAYIDAESPSGMTPLMMAAREGKEEVVEVLLKQGADATLKDRGFKLTASEFATKADKPWIAKTIDAFLAAKGKR
;
A
#
# COMPACT_ATOMS: atom_id res chain seq x y z
N MET A 1 -11.95 -74.32 1.08
CA MET A 1 -11.95 -73.45 2.26
C MET A 1 -10.71 -72.51 2.24
N LEU A 2 -10.38 -71.98 1.08
CA LEU A 2 -9.15 -71.13 0.91
C LEU A 2 -9.43 -69.85 0.06
N ILE A 3 -10.67 -69.54 -0.28
CA ILE A 3 -10.99 -68.39 -1.17
C ILE A 3 -11.60 -67.20 -0.36
N LEU A 4 -11.97 -67.41 0.92
CA LEU A 4 -12.61 -66.35 1.74
C LEU A 4 -11.62 -65.49 2.56
N GLN A 5 -10.32 -65.77 2.55
CA GLN A 5 -9.35 -64.98 3.31
C GLN A 5 -8.65 -63.89 2.47
N THR A 6 -8.73 -63.94 1.16
CA THR A 6 -8.05 -62.97 0.27
C THR A 6 -8.85 -61.69 -0.01
N VAL A 7 -10.16 -61.70 0.27
CA VAL A 7 -11.03 -60.53 0.06
C VAL A 7 -11.05 -59.59 1.27
N ARG A 8 -10.75 -60.08 2.48
CA ARG A 8 -10.71 -59.26 3.71
C ARG A 8 -9.44 -58.40 3.88
N ARG A 9 -8.37 -58.72 3.15
CA ARG A 9 -7.09 -57.96 3.24
C ARG A 9 -6.98 -56.80 2.27
N ARG A 10 -7.88 -56.64 1.30
CA ARG A 10 -7.90 -55.53 0.32
C ARG A 10 -8.83 -54.37 0.67
N PHE A 11 -9.62 -54.51 1.76
CA PHE A 11 -10.55 -53.44 2.22
C PHE A 11 -10.00 -52.60 3.38
N LEU A 12 -8.79 -52.86 3.88
CA LEU A 12 -8.21 -52.18 5.04
C LEU A 12 -7.07 -51.20 4.67
N LEU A 13 -6.85 -50.90 3.37
CA LEU A 13 -5.79 -50.01 2.91
C LEU A 13 -6.33 -48.80 2.10
N ALA A 14 -7.62 -48.50 2.17
CA ALA A 14 -8.23 -47.37 1.49
C ALA A 14 -8.82 -46.32 2.44
N MET A 15 -8.40 -46.29 3.70
CA MET A 15 -8.78 -45.24 4.66
C MET A 15 -7.48 -44.57 5.21
N ALA A 16 -6.67 -44.03 4.34
CA ALA A 16 -5.59 -43.16 4.76
C ALA A 16 -5.56 -41.94 3.85
N ALA A 17 -5.73 -40.78 4.47
CA ALA A 17 -5.48 -39.45 3.94
C ALA A 17 -6.64 -38.80 3.17
N LEU A 18 -7.80 -38.63 3.78
CA LEU A 18 -8.51 -37.36 3.64
C LEU A 18 -7.86 -36.41 4.68
N ALA A 19 -6.72 -35.84 4.34
CA ALA A 19 -6.22 -34.66 5.04
C ALA A 19 -7.23 -33.56 4.78
N VAL A 20 -8.21 -33.41 5.68
CA VAL A 20 -8.99 -32.18 5.82
C VAL A 20 -7.94 -31.12 6.13
N THR A 21 -7.55 -30.36 5.12
CA THR A 21 -6.86 -29.08 5.33
C THR A 21 -7.88 -28.19 6.04
N LEU A 22 -7.88 -28.25 7.36
CA LEU A 22 -8.51 -27.22 8.18
C LEU A 22 -7.97 -25.89 7.66
N PRO A 23 -8.81 -24.88 7.45
CA PRO A 23 -8.31 -23.54 7.19
C PRO A 23 -7.33 -23.23 8.32
N ALA A 24 -6.16 -22.68 7.97
CA ALA A 24 -5.18 -22.23 8.95
C ALA A 24 -5.95 -21.35 9.93
N ILE A 25 -6.23 -21.87 11.12
CA ILE A 25 -6.71 -21.08 12.25
C ILE A 25 -5.64 -20.04 12.39
N ALA A 26 -5.99 -18.76 12.30
CA ALA A 26 -5.08 -17.66 12.56
C ALA A 26 -4.35 -18.02 13.86
N ALA A 27 -3.03 -18.22 13.79
CA ALA A 27 -2.24 -18.54 14.96
C ALA A 27 -2.52 -17.46 15.99
N ASP A 28 -2.91 -17.86 17.19
CA ASP A 28 -3.19 -16.92 18.27
C ASP A 28 -1.92 -16.10 18.50
N GLN A 29 -2.07 -14.77 18.56
CA GLN A 29 -0.91 -13.88 18.73
C GLN A 29 -0.23 -14.17 20.08
N THR A 30 1.09 -14.17 20.07
CA THR A 30 1.86 -14.26 21.32
C THR A 30 1.72 -12.97 22.14
N ASP A 31 1.96 -13.03 23.45
CA ASP A 31 1.94 -11.84 24.32
C ASP A 31 2.89 -10.75 23.81
N ASP A 32 4.06 -11.14 23.29
CA ASP A 32 5.04 -10.20 22.72
C ASP A 32 4.54 -9.52 21.44
N GLU A 33 3.78 -10.22 20.58
CA GLU A 33 3.15 -9.62 19.41
C GLU A 33 2.04 -8.64 19.80
N VAL A 34 1.21 -8.99 20.75
CA VAL A 34 0.17 -8.10 21.28
C VAL A 34 0.78 -6.83 21.87
N ASP A 35 1.81 -6.97 22.71
CA ASP A 35 2.53 -5.84 23.31
C ASP A 35 3.22 -4.98 22.24
N PHE A 36 3.80 -5.62 21.20
CA PHE A 36 4.42 -4.94 20.09
C PHE A 36 3.42 -4.03 19.35
N PHE A 37 2.30 -4.59 18.88
CA PHE A 37 1.33 -3.81 18.13
C PHE A 37 0.65 -2.72 18.94
N ARG A 38 0.39 -2.95 20.23
CA ARG A 38 -0.08 -1.89 21.15
C ARG A 38 0.91 -0.75 21.25
N ALA A 39 2.19 -1.07 21.45
CA ALA A 39 3.25 -0.07 21.55
C ALA A 39 3.42 0.71 20.22
N VAL A 40 3.28 0.04 19.07
CA VAL A 40 3.30 0.68 17.75
C VAL A 40 2.16 1.70 17.60
N GLN A 41 0.93 1.33 17.99
CA GLN A 41 -0.25 2.19 17.81
C GLN A 41 -0.17 3.50 18.61
N VAL A 42 0.54 3.50 19.74
CA VAL A 42 0.65 4.67 20.62
C VAL A 42 2.03 5.33 20.59
N ASP A 43 2.83 5.02 19.57
CA ASP A 43 4.20 5.54 19.37
C ASP A 43 5.14 5.30 20.56
N TYR A 44 4.97 4.16 21.27
CA TYR A 44 5.74 3.84 22.47
C TYR A 44 7.05 3.09 22.13
N VAL A 45 8.09 3.86 21.81
CA VAL A 45 9.42 3.37 21.41
C VAL A 45 10.03 2.37 22.40
N ALA A 46 9.93 2.63 23.72
CA ALA A 46 10.53 1.75 24.71
C ALA A 46 9.83 0.38 24.78
N GLY A 47 8.50 0.34 24.56
CA GLY A 47 7.73 -0.90 24.47
C GLY A 47 8.18 -1.74 23.28
N VAL A 48 8.31 -1.13 22.08
CA VAL A 48 8.80 -1.80 20.88
C VAL A 48 10.22 -2.32 21.07
N LYS A 49 11.14 -1.50 21.60
CA LYS A 49 12.52 -1.94 21.89
C LYS A 49 12.56 -3.15 22.81
N LYS A 50 11.70 -3.18 23.84
CA LYS A 50 11.66 -4.28 24.82
C LYS A 50 11.32 -5.62 24.16
N VAL A 51 10.34 -5.66 23.27
CA VAL A 51 9.92 -6.92 22.61
C VAL A 51 10.89 -7.33 21.49
N LEU A 52 11.44 -6.38 20.75
CA LEU A 52 12.49 -6.66 19.76
C LEU A 52 13.76 -7.23 20.42
N ALA A 53 14.15 -6.74 21.60
CA ALA A 53 15.28 -7.26 22.38
C ALA A 53 15.07 -8.72 22.86
N ARG A 54 13.83 -9.20 22.91
CA ARG A 54 13.48 -10.60 23.18
C ARG A 54 13.51 -11.49 21.94
N GLY A 55 13.82 -10.92 20.77
CA GLY A 55 13.93 -11.64 19.51
C GLY A 55 12.68 -11.64 18.66
N LEU A 56 11.68 -10.79 18.96
CA LEU A 56 10.52 -10.64 18.08
C LEU A 56 10.97 -10.18 16.69
N ASN A 57 10.46 -10.85 15.64
CA ASN A 57 10.71 -10.45 14.27
C ASN A 57 10.07 -9.08 14.00
N PRO A 58 10.83 -8.05 13.54
CA PRO A 58 10.27 -6.72 13.26
C PRO A 58 9.23 -6.71 12.13
N ASN A 59 9.19 -7.77 11.30
CA ASN A 59 8.25 -7.92 10.20
C ASN A 59 7.01 -8.77 10.55
N VAL A 60 6.82 -9.08 11.85
CA VAL A 60 5.61 -9.79 12.31
C VAL A 60 4.36 -9.04 11.84
N ARG A 61 3.30 -9.82 11.54
CA ARG A 61 2.03 -9.27 11.06
C ARG A 61 0.97 -9.39 12.14
N ASP A 62 0.15 -8.36 12.25
CA ASP A 62 -1.02 -8.36 13.09
C ASP A 62 -2.14 -9.27 12.50
N PRO A 63 -3.26 -9.52 13.22
CA PRO A 63 -4.38 -10.31 12.69
C PRO A 63 -5.00 -9.76 11.41
N SER A 64 -4.81 -8.47 11.10
CA SER A 64 -5.24 -7.86 9.85
C SER A 64 -4.23 -8.06 8.71
N GLY A 65 -3.08 -8.68 8.98
CA GLY A 65 -2.01 -8.94 8.01
C GLY A 65 -1.07 -7.75 7.78
N GLU A 66 -1.11 -6.73 8.63
CA GLU A 66 -0.24 -5.55 8.53
C GLU A 66 1.04 -5.71 9.36
N THR A 67 2.16 -5.20 8.84
CA THR A 67 3.40 -5.13 9.63
C THR A 67 3.39 -3.94 10.57
N GLY A 68 4.25 -3.99 11.61
CA GLY A 68 4.40 -2.87 12.54
C GLY A 68 4.76 -1.55 11.84
N LEU A 69 5.54 -1.59 10.75
CA LEU A 69 5.92 -0.38 10.01
C LEU A 69 4.71 0.24 9.28
N ILE A 70 3.86 -0.57 8.65
CA ILE A 70 2.62 -0.09 8.00
C ILE A 70 1.68 0.50 9.05
N LEU A 71 1.50 -0.22 10.16
CA LEU A 71 0.65 0.22 11.27
C LEU A 71 1.17 1.53 11.88
N ALA A 72 2.48 1.68 12.08
CA ALA A 72 3.11 2.91 12.56
C ALA A 72 2.75 4.11 11.65
N MET A 73 2.82 3.94 10.33
CA MET A 73 2.44 5.00 9.40
C MET A 73 0.95 5.30 9.43
N ARG A 74 0.10 4.29 9.61
CA ARG A 74 -1.35 4.48 9.75
C ARG A 74 -1.71 5.31 10.98
N HIS A 75 -1.02 5.08 12.10
CA HIS A 75 -1.24 5.77 13.38
C HIS A 75 -0.34 7.00 13.59
N GLU A 76 0.45 7.38 12.58
CA GLU A 76 1.39 8.51 12.65
C GLU A 76 2.45 8.35 13.77
N ALA A 77 2.76 7.10 14.11
CA ALA A 77 3.77 6.71 15.10
C ALA A 77 5.18 6.84 14.50
N VAL A 78 5.62 8.09 14.32
CA VAL A 78 6.85 8.43 13.58
C VAL A 78 8.11 7.95 14.29
N ASN A 79 8.14 8.02 15.62
CA ASN A 79 9.30 7.60 16.40
C ASN A 79 9.49 6.08 16.34
N VAL A 80 8.39 5.33 16.42
CA VAL A 80 8.38 3.87 16.24
C VAL A 80 8.73 3.50 14.81
N ALA A 81 8.20 4.20 13.81
CA ALA A 81 8.55 3.95 12.40
C ALA A 81 10.06 4.11 12.18
N THR A 82 10.66 5.19 12.69
CA THR A 82 12.11 5.41 12.60
C THR A 82 12.88 4.26 13.27
N LEU A 83 12.47 3.87 14.49
CA LEU A 83 13.07 2.73 15.18
C LEU A 83 12.99 1.43 14.37
N LEU A 84 11.82 1.15 13.76
CA LEU A 84 11.62 -0.07 12.96
C LEU A 84 12.47 -0.05 11.70
N MET A 85 12.58 1.10 11.02
CA MET A 85 13.45 1.24 9.85
C MET A 85 14.94 1.05 10.17
N ASP A 86 15.35 1.21 11.42
CA ASP A 86 16.73 0.93 11.89
C ASP A 86 16.96 -0.55 12.22
N GLN A 87 15.91 -1.39 12.22
CA GLN A 87 16.09 -2.80 12.58
C GLN A 87 16.75 -3.59 11.43
N PRO A 88 17.73 -4.44 11.73
CA PRO A 88 18.28 -5.36 10.74
C PRO A 88 17.17 -6.25 10.13
N GLY A 89 17.15 -6.36 8.81
CA GLY A 89 16.20 -7.20 8.10
C GLY A 89 14.77 -6.67 8.03
N ILE A 90 14.55 -5.38 8.35
CA ILE A 90 13.25 -4.74 8.13
C ILE A 90 12.85 -4.81 6.67
N ASP A 91 11.63 -5.22 6.38
CA ASP A 91 11.08 -5.27 5.03
C ASP A 91 10.29 -3.98 4.75
N LEU A 92 10.93 -3.05 4.03
CA LEU A 92 10.30 -1.80 3.59
C LEU A 92 9.21 -2.02 2.53
N GLU A 93 9.27 -3.17 1.81
CA GLU A 93 8.35 -3.52 0.73
C GLU A 93 7.18 -4.39 1.19
N ALA A 94 7.10 -4.68 2.49
CA ALA A 94 5.99 -5.44 3.05
C ALA A 94 4.65 -4.80 2.64
N LYS A 95 3.74 -5.65 2.15
CA LYS A 95 2.39 -5.21 1.72
C LYS A 95 1.35 -5.69 2.72
N ALA A 96 0.44 -4.79 3.07
CA ALA A 96 -0.82 -5.16 3.71
C ALA A 96 -1.70 -5.99 2.74
N PRO A 97 -2.76 -6.67 3.20
CA PRO A 97 -3.65 -7.45 2.34
C PRO A 97 -4.29 -6.65 1.20
N ASN A 98 -4.47 -5.34 1.38
CA ASN A 98 -4.96 -4.42 0.35
C ASN A 98 -3.85 -3.94 -0.62
N GLY A 99 -2.62 -4.44 -0.48
CA GLY A 99 -1.48 -4.09 -1.31
C GLY A 99 -0.71 -2.84 -0.88
N ASN A 100 -1.12 -2.18 0.20
CA ASN A 100 -0.46 -0.95 0.66
C ASN A 100 0.89 -1.24 1.32
N THR A 101 1.89 -0.40 1.02
CA THR A 101 3.20 -0.38 1.71
C THR A 101 3.27 0.75 2.73
N ALA A 102 4.30 0.72 3.57
CA ALA A 102 4.55 1.80 4.52
C ALA A 102 4.82 3.15 3.82
N LEU A 103 5.55 3.14 2.68
CA LEU A 103 5.80 4.35 1.89
C LEU A 103 4.50 4.98 1.36
N MET A 104 3.54 4.16 0.92
CA MET A 104 2.23 4.66 0.50
C MET A 104 1.47 5.33 1.66
N MET A 105 1.50 4.72 2.84
CA MET A 105 0.86 5.29 4.02
C MET A 105 1.54 6.58 4.47
N ALA A 106 2.89 6.64 4.45
CA ALA A 106 3.65 7.85 4.74
C ALA A 106 3.31 8.99 3.75
N ALA A 107 3.17 8.67 2.46
CA ALA A 107 2.77 9.62 1.43
C ALA A 107 1.34 10.13 1.64
N PHE A 108 0.39 9.24 1.98
CA PHE A 108 -0.98 9.59 2.29
C PHE A 108 -1.11 10.48 3.53
N ARG A 109 -0.31 10.19 4.56
CA ARG A 109 -0.23 10.98 5.79
C ARG A 109 0.56 12.29 5.63
N GLN A 110 1.06 12.56 4.44
CA GLN A 110 1.86 13.73 4.11
C GLN A 110 3.11 13.89 5.00
N ASN A 111 3.66 12.75 5.47
CA ASN A 111 4.83 12.74 6.32
C ASN A 111 6.11 12.78 5.50
N LYS A 112 6.47 13.98 5.03
CA LYS A 112 7.67 14.22 4.20
C LYS A 112 8.95 13.64 4.81
N PRO A 113 9.29 13.88 6.11
CA PRO A 113 10.51 13.34 6.69
C PRO A 113 10.62 11.83 6.56
N VAL A 114 9.53 11.09 6.83
CA VAL A 114 9.51 9.63 6.74
C VAL A 114 9.57 9.17 5.29
N VAL A 115 8.87 9.84 4.36
CA VAL A 115 8.97 9.53 2.92
C VAL A 115 10.41 9.63 2.44
N LEU A 116 11.11 10.72 2.77
CA LEU A 116 12.52 10.91 2.40
C LEU A 116 13.44 9.85 3.03
N ASP A 117 13.23 9.52 4.30
CA ASP A 117 14.04 8.51 4.99
C ASP A 117 13.80 7.10 4.40
N MET A 118 12.55 6.72 4.13
CA MET A 118 12.22 5.46 3.46
C MET A 118 12.89 5.35 2.08
N ILE A 119 12.79 6.39 1.25
CA ILE A 119 13.42 6.41 -0.07
C ILE A 119 14.94 6.30 0.05
N LYS A 120 15.56 7.05 0.96
CA LYS A 120 17.01 7.00 1.24
C LYS A 120 17.47 5.59 1.65
N ARG A 121 16.61 4.83 2.34
CA ARG A 121 16.87 3.44 2.74
C ARG A 121 16.56 2.43 1.65
N GLY A 122 16.13 2.87 0.48
CA GLY A 122 15.88 2.03 -0.70
C GLY A 122 14.46 1.54 -0.86
N ALA A 123 13.47 2.13 -0.16
CA ALA A 123 12.07 1.82 -0.43
C ALA A 123 11.71 2.12 -1.89
N HIS A 124 11.01 1.19 -2.52
CA HIS A 124 10.67 1.30 -3.94
C HIS A 124 9.57 2.35 -4.16
N VAL A 125 9.92 3.37 -4.94
CA VAL A 125 8.96 4.41 -5.36
C VAL A 125 7.95 3.86 -6.36
N ASN A 126 8.42 2.98 -7.25
CA ASN A 126 7.61 2.35 -8.28
C ASN A 126 7.31 0.89 -7.93
N GLN A 127 6.06 0.50 -8.08
CA GLN A 127 5.63 -0.89 -7.97
C GLN A 127 4.38 -1.12 -8.83
N GLN A 128 4.05 -2.36 -9.09
CA GLN A 128 2.85 -2.70 -9.84
C GLN A 128 1.58 -2.41 -9.00
N GLY A 129 0.60 -1.79 -9.62
CA GLY A 129 -0.67 -1.43 -8.99
C GLY A 129 -0.62 -0.05 -8.32
N TRP A 130 -1.16 0.06 -7.11
CA TRP A 130 -1.11 1.31 -6.35
C TRP A 130 0.34 1.70 -6.02
N THR A 131 0.66 2.98 -6.13
CA THR A 131 2.00 3.53 -5.82
C THR A 131 1.91 4.67 -4.80
N ALA A 132 3.05 5.04 -4.20
CA ALA A 132 3.10 6.20 -3.31
C ALA A 132 2.63 7.50 -3.98
N LEU A 133 2.83 7.63 -5.31
CA LEU A 133 2.37 8.80 -6.06
C LEU A 133 0.83 8.90 -6.13
N HIS A 134 0.12 7.79 -6.24
CA HIS A 134 -1.35 7.78 -6.13
C HIS A 134 -1.82 8.32 -4.78
N TYR A 135 -1.16 7.91 -3.70
CA TYR A 135 -1.51 8.29 -2.33
C TYR A 135 -1.14 9.74 -2.02
N ALA A 136 0.02 10.23 -2.49
CA ALA A 136 0.39 11.63 -2.41
C ALA A 136 -0.61 12.51 -3.18
N ALA A 137 -1.00 12.07 -4.38
CA ALA A 137 -1.97 12.76 -5.22
C ALA A 137 -3.36 12.82 -4.56
N ALA A 138 -3.85 11.71 -3.99
CA ALA A 138 -5.11 11.67 -3.26
C ALA A 138 -5.10 12.54 -2.00
N ALA A 139 -3.97 12.58 -1.29
CA ALA A 139 -3.80 13.43 -0.10
C ALA A 139 -3.71 14.92 -0.44
N GLY A 140 -3.26 15.26 -1.65
CA GLY A 140 -3.05 16.65 -2.08
C GLY A 140 -1.70 17.22 -1.67
N SER A 141 -0.69 16.36 -1.45
CA SER A 141 0.65 16.80 -1.07
C SER A 141 1.48 17.14 -2.32
N VAL A 142 1.51 18.42 -2.69
CA VAL A 142 2.36 18.95 -3.76
C VAL A 142 3.83 18.59 -3.50
N GLU A 143 4.27 18.75 -2.26
CA GLU A 143 5.66 18.54 -1.88
C GLU A 143 6.09 17.08 -2.07
N ILE A 144 5.29 16.11 -1.56
CA ILE A 144 5.60 14.68 -1.70
C ILE A 144 5.42 14.24 -3.16
N THR A 145 4.44 14.80 -3.89
CA THR A 145 4.28 14.55 -5.32
C THR A 145 5.55 14.91 -6.08
N ASN A 146 6.11 16.11 -5.84
CA ASN A 146 7.36 16.52 -6.47
C ASN A 146 8.54 15.62 -6.07
N ILE A 147 8.70 15.30 -4.78
CA ILE A 147 9.74 14.38 -4.31
C ILE A 147 9.67 13.05 -5.04
N LEU A 148 8.48 12.46 -5.13
CA LEU A 148 8.30 11.15 -5.79
C LEU A 148 8.62 11.23 -7.29
N LEU A 149 8.22 12.30 -7.97
CA LEU A 149 8.56 12.52 -9.39
C LEU A 149 10.07 12.72 -9.60
N GLU A 150 10.74 13.47 -8.72
CA GLU A 150 12.21 13.63 -8.72
C GLU A 150 12.92 12.27 -8.50
N GLN A 151 12.30 11.35 -7.78
CA GLN A 151 12.75 9.98 -7.58
C GLN A 151 12.23 9.02 -8.65
N HIS A 152 11.88 9.54 -9.82
CA HIS A 152 11.44 8.78 -11.00
C HIS A 152 10.17 7.96 -10.80
N ALA A 153 9.22 8.44 -9.98
CA ALA A 153 7.89 7.85 -9.94
C ALA A 153 7.25 7.87 -11.33
N TYR A 154 6.66 6.76 -11.75
CA TYR A 154 5.89 6.71 -13.00
C TYR A 154 4.66 7.60 -12.87
N ILE A 155 4.67 8.74 -13.60
CA ILE A 155 3.65 9.78 -13.48
C ILE A 155 2.25 9.27 -13.84
N ASP A 156 2.17 8.37 -14.83
CA ASP A 156 0.95 7.72 -15.30
C ASP A 156 0.85 6.27 -14.81
N ALA A 157 1.43 5.96 -13.62
CA ALA A 157 1.28 4.64 -13.03
C ALA A 157 -0.21 4.25 -12.95
N GLU A 158 -0.54 3.01 -13.30
CA GLU A 158 -1.91 2.51 -13.26
C GLU A 158 -2.15 1.64 -12.02
N SER A 159 -3.18 1.96 -11.26
CA SER A 159 -3.72 1.06 -10.24
C SER A 159 -4.33 -0.21 -10.88
N PRO A 160 -4.75 -1.22 -10.10
CA PRO A 160 -5.43 -2.40 -10.65
C PRO A 160 -6.68 -2.06 -11.48
N SER A 161 -7.37 -0.96 -11.16
CA SER A 161 -8.52 -0.46 -11.93
C SER A 161 -8.14 0.49 -13.07
N GLY A 162 -6.84 0.73 -13.32
CA GLY A 162 -6.36 1.65 -14.35
C GLY A 162 -6.45 3.11 -13.95
N MET A 163 -6.69 3.43 -12.68
CA MET A 163 -6.64 4.82 -12.21
C MET A 163 -5.21 5.31 -12.16
N THR A 164 -4.98 6.54 -12.65
CA THR A 164 -3.69 7.22 -12.56
C THR A 164 -3.65 8.19 -11.36
N PRO A 165 -2.45 8.66 -10.94
CA PRO A 165 -2.32 9.69 -9.91
C PRO A 165 -3.11 10.97 -10.25
N LEU A 166 -3.13 11.39 -11.53
CA LEU A 166 -3.92 12.54 -11.98
C LEU A 166 -5.42 12.32 -11.77
N MET A 167 -5.95 11.13 -12.08
CA MET A 167 -7.36 10.80 -11.83
C MET A 167 -7.68 10.82 -10.34
N MET A 168 -6.76 10.36 -9.50
CA MET A 168 -6.93 10.41 -8.04
C MET A 168 -6.98 11.85 -7.53
N ALA A 169 -6.01 12.69 -7.93
CA ALA A 169 -6.00 14.11 -7.55
C ALA A 169 -7.28 14.83 -8.01
N ALA A 170 -7.71 14.58 -9.24
CA ALA A 170 -8.90 15.18 -9.81
C ALA A 170 -10.18 14.79 -9.06
N ARG A 171 -10.35 13.49 -8.77
CA ARG A 171 -11.48 12.97 -7.99
C ARG A 171 -11.53 13.53 -6.57
N GLU A 172 -10.37 13.60 -5.90
CA GLU A 172 -10.26 14.08 -4.52
C GLU A 172 -10.25 15.62 -4.41
N GLY A 173 -10.30 16.34 -5.53
CA GLY A 173 -10.37 17.80 -5.52
C GLY A 173 -9.04 18.50 -5.23
N LYS A 174 -7.91 17.87 -5.55
CA LYS A 174 -6.56 18.37 -5.24
C LYS A 174 -5.99 19.19 -6.39
N GLU A 175 -6.50 20.40 -6.54
CA GLU A 175 -6.23 21.28 -7.70
C GLU A 175 -4.73 21.55 -7.91
N GLU A 176 -3.99 21.91 -6.85
CA GLU A 176 -2.56 22.18 -6.95
C GLU A 176 -1.77 20.97 -7.44
N VAL A 177 -2.14 19.75 -6.98
CA VAL A 177 -1.51 18.51 -7.43
C VAL A 177 -1.89 18.20 -8.87
N VAL A 178 -3.14 18.45 -9.27
CA VAL A 178 -3.55 18.33 -10.69
C VAL A 178 -2.69 19.22 -11.58
N GLU A 179 -2.50 20.48 -11.21
CA GLU A 179 -1.64 21.39 -11.98
C GLU A 179 -0.18 20.91 -12.06
N VAL A 180 0.38 20.43 -10.93
CA VAL A 180 1.74 19.88 -10.89
C VAL A 180 1.85 18.69 -11.83
N LEU A 181 0.96 17.71 -11.74
CA LEU A 181 0.99 16.51 -12.57
C LEU A 181 0.86 16.86 -14.05
N LEU A 182 -0.06 17.77 -14.43
CA LEU A 182 -0.20 18.23 -15.81
C LEU A 182 1.06 18.93 -16.32
N LYS A 183 1.68 19.82 -15.53
CA LYS A 183 2.92 20.53 -15.86
C LYS A 183 4.09 19.55 -16.03
N GLN A 184 4.14 18.49 -15.24
CA GLN A 184 5.16 17.44 -15.29
C GLN A 184 4.93 16.39 -16.39
N GLY A 185 3.82 16.52 -17.15
CA GLY A 185 3.57 15.73 -18.36
C GLY A 185 2.62 14.55 -18.20
N ALA A 186 1.84 14.49 -17.11
CA ALA A 186 0.80 13.46 -16.97
C ALA A 186 -0.17 13.46 -18.17
N ASP A 187 -0.53 12.27 -18.63
CA ASP A 187 -1.46 12.10 -19.74
C ASP A 187 -2.92 12.16 -19.25
N ALA A 188 -3.53 13.35 -19.43
CA ALA A 188 -4.91 13.60 -19.05
C ALA A 188 -5.96 12.92 -19.96
N THR A 189 -5.53 12.28 -21.06
CA THR A 189 -6.43 11.58 -21.98
C THR A 189 -6.66 10.12 -21.60
N LEU A 190 -5.85 9.57 -20.70
CA LEU A 190 -6.01 8.20 -20.22
C LEU A 190 -7.38 7.98 -19.57
N LYS A 191 -7.90 6.77 -19.74
CA LYS A 191 -9.16 6.34 -19.12
C LYS A 191 -8.94 5.15 -18.20
N ASP A 192 -9.57 5.17 -17.03
CA ASP A 192 -9.56 4.02 -16.14
C ASP A 192 -10.24 2.80 -16.80
N ARG A 193 -9.97 1.60 -16.25
CA ARG A 193 -10.50 0.35 -16.81
C ARG A 193 -11.95 0.09 -16.40
N GLY A 194 -12.35 0.59 -15.23
CA GLY A 194 -13.65 0.32 -14.62
C GLY A 194 -14.77 1.18 -15.23
N PHE A 195 -14.66 2.49 -15.08
CA PHE A 195 -15.70 3.43 -15.51
C PHE A 195 -15.45 4.01 -16.90
N LYS A 196 -14.27 3.80 -17.49
CA LYS A 196 -13.82 4.40 -18.74
C LYS A 196 -13.80 5.93 -18.72
N LEU A 197 -13.52 6.50 -17.54
CA LEU A 197 -13.49 7.95 -17.31
C LEU A 197 -12.05 8.48 -17.36
N THR A 198 -11.90 9.68 -17.91
CA THR A 198 -10.67 10.50 -17.83
C THR A 198 -10.60 11.21 -16.49
N ALA A 199 -9.45 11.86 -16.20
CA ALA A 199 -9.29 12.68 -15.00
C ALA A 199 -10.32 13.82 -14.92
N SER A 200 -10.62 14.49 -16.04
CA SER A 200 -11.64 15.55 -16.13
C SER A 200 -13.05 15.02 -15.82
N GLU A 201 -13.39 13.85 -16.38
CA GLU A 201 -14.67 13.19 -16.14
C GLU A 201 -14.80 12.71 -14.68
N PHE A 202 -13.71 12.26 -14.03
CA PHE A 202 -13.70 11.96 -12.60
C PHE A 202 -13.94 13.20 -11.74
N ALA A 203 -13.31 14.32 -12.07
CA ALA A 203 -13.55 15.59 -11.39
C ALA A 203 -15.02 16.01 -11.49
N THR A 204 -15.60 15.95 -12.68
CA THR A 204 -17.02 16.27 -12.92
C THR A 204 -17.94 15.36 -12.10
N LYS A 205 -17.68 14.03 -12.13
CA LYS A 205 -18.46 13.03 -11.36
C LYS A 205 -18.35 13.23 -9.85
N ALA A 206 -17.23 13.77 -9.37
CA ALA A 206 -16.98 14.08 -7.97
C ALA A 206 -17.47 15.49 -7.54
N ASP A 207 -18.23 16.16 -8.40
CA ASP A 207 -18.71 17.53 -8.18
C ASP A 207 -17.58 18.55 -7.97
N LYS A 208 -16.54 18.47 -8.84
CA LYS A 208 -15.37 19.35 -8.90
C LYS A 208 -15.22 19.98 -10.29
N PRO A 209 -16.24 20.71 -10.80
CA PRO A 209 -16.25 21.22 -12.19
C PRO A 209 -15.11 22.19 -12.49
N TRP A 210 -14.58 22.90 -11.49
CA TRP A 210 -13.42 23.78 -11.66
C TRP A 210 -12.16 23.02 -12.03
N ILE A 211 -11.93 21.83 -11.43
CA ILE A 211 -10.80 20.96 -11.78
C ILE A 211 -10.96 20.38 -13.19
N ALA A 212 -12.17 19.93 -13.53
CA ALA A 212 -12.46 19.50 -14.90
C ALA A 212 -12.11 20.61 -15.90
N LYS A 213 -12.53 21.84 -15.64
CA LYS A 213 -12.23 23.00 -16.48
C LYS A 213 -10.72 23.27 -16.59
N THR A 214 -9.97 23.13 -15.50
CA THR A 214 -8.50 23.28 -15.50
C THR A 214 -7.86 22.24 -16.41
N ILE A 215 -8.26 20.94 -16.29
CA ILE A 215 -7.74 19.86 -17.12
C ILE A 215 -8.08 20.07 -18.59
N ASP A 216 -9.34 20.41 -18.90
CA ASP A 216 -9.82 20.64 -20.28
C ASP A 216 -9.13 21.83 -20.94
N ALA A 217 -8.91 22.92 -20.18
CA ALA A 217 -8.16 24.08 -20.65
C ALA A 217 -6.69 23.72 -20.97
N PHE A 218 -6.06 22.90 -20.14
CA PHE A 218 -4.70 22.40 -20.40
C PHE A 218 -4.63 21.58 -21.69
N LEU A 219 -5.57 20.64 -21.89
CA LEU A 219 -5.66 19.83 -23.10
C LEU A 219 -5.89 20.71 -24.36
N ALA A 220 -6.79 21.69 -24.29
CA ALA A 220 -7.05 22.61 -25.39
C ALA A 220 -5.82 23.48 -25.75
N ALA A 221 -5.03 23.87 -24.77
CA ALA A 221 -3.79 24.62 -24.99
C ALA A 221 -2.69 23.75 -25.64
N LYS A 222 -2.62 22.46 -25.27
CA LYS A 222 -1.66 21.48 -25.82
C LYS A 222 -2.01 21.09 -27.27
N GLY A 223 -3.29 21.00 -27.61
CA GLY A 223 -3.77 20.68 -28.97
C GLY A 223 -3.61 21.80 -29.99
N LYS A 224 -3.24 23.02 -29.55
CA LYS A 224 -3.00 24.20 -30.41
C LYS A 224 -1.51 24.39 -30.78
N ARG A 225 -0.63 23.53 -30.30
CA ARG A 225 0.81 23.52 -30.62
C ARG A 225 1.14 22.42 -31.60
#